data_0027b3ec5ad23779cfb72334a332871d
#
_entry.id   0027b3ec5ad23779cfb72334a332871d
#
_cell.length_a   1.000
_cell.length_b   1.000
_cell.length_c   1.000
_cell.angle_alpha   90.00
_cell.angle_beta   90.00
_cell.angle_gamma   90.00
#
_symmetry.space_group_name_H-M   'P 1'
#
loop_
_entity.id
_entity.type
_entity.pdbx_description
1 polymer ?
#
loop_
_entity_poly.entity_id
_entity_poly.type
_entity_poly.pdbx_seq_one_letter_code
_entity_poly.pdbx_strand_id
1 'polypeptide(L)'
;MNVRSIRIRSKNVPSRKPRGTGRRGRVALLATGLASVAALLTPNVTATAAPAETTGRPSGPVDRGPVLKAEQTTRAQVDECFRSIGGPSPAPRGGVCPSGFQPKINGSYVWSAARSGDYAYFGTLANVTCNASSTYNGDITPHLVKNADVCEYGKGAGADALGPVYGDARTPQILRVNADTQKTEDITPDGDPLIKRTIGLRGAASHNDVVFLFGQLVAEGQTVGHGLSMFAFEGSTGRFLGSRAYTDLVSARGGVVASDGNLYLAGRAPGVNGGRVLRWTGDKANPFAFETVAQLENDPGYLTTFKDRLVVSGWGTQMPGDNGAVSGGTARIWMSPPIPEAGLTFDGAAAWKPVFSWDQYDPDPALSKGVAWGALAEWKGELYVGSYNQAAVGAVQTMWKTYGQPKGDVLRERDMISASRPTTVFRISDPGTEKQRTTLLYGERTLPVYNPNTKSWTKKPNLLGQSPKFGPSGFNGNVGNAYAWTFTVFQDRLYMATFDSTGLITPGARFTAVNNGLSDLTRKKLESVVGPSMKATLGGGDVWRMDDPAKPAVAETLDGFGNRSQHGVRVFLPFEDKGFLYAGMASSWNLRATAKDRGGWELNKLTPGGKRAPLDTGLPKDARKAALDAGVGL
;
A
#
# COMPACT_ATOMS: atom_id res chain seq x y z
N MET A 1 -68.32 12.04 17.86
CA MET A 1 -67.97 10.99 18.81
C MET A 1 -66.65 11.36 19.46
N ASN A 2 -66.71 11.53 20.79
CA ASN A 2 -65.64 12.06 21.61
C ASN A 2 -64.44 11.12 21.76
N VAL A 3 -63.24 11.66 21.55
CA VAL A 3 -62.01 10.99 21.98
C VAL A 3 -61.43 11.76 23.17
N ARG A 4 -61.45 11.13 24.35
CA ARG A 4 -60.92 11.65 25.61
C ARG A 4 -59.40 11.59 25.61
N SER A 5 -58.75 12.71 25.86
CA SER A 5 -57.33 12.84 26.15
C SER A 5 -57.05 12.39 27.60
N ILE A 6 -56.12 11.44 27.78
CA ILE A 6 -55.58 11.03 29.07
C ILE A 6 -54.28 11.79 29.31
N ARG A 7 -54.26 12.69 30.30
CA ARG A 7 -53.06 13.32 30.86
C ARG A 7 -52.40 12.38 31.87
N ILE A 8 -51.18 11.98 31.60
CA ILE A 8 -50.33 11.30 32.60
C ILE A 8 -49.44 12.35 33.26
N ARG A 9 -49.59 12.48 34.57
CA ARG A 9 -48.75 13.33 35.44
C ARG A 9 -47.37 12.70 35.59
N SER A 10 -46.30 13.42 35.27
CA SER A 10 -44.93 13.07 35.60
C SER A 10 -44.66 13.36 37.06
N LYS A 11 -44.24 12.34 37.81
CA LYS A 11 -43.66 12.48 39.17
C LYS A 11 -42.19 12.81 39.06
N ASN A 12 -41.78 13.88 39.73
CA ASN A 12 -40.40 14.28 39.94
C ASN A 12 -39.62 13.20 40.68
N VAL A 13 -38.52 12.74 40.12
CA VAL A 13 -37.50 11.92 40.79
C VAL A 13 -36.24 12.79 40.92
N PRO A 14 -35.65 12.89 42.14
CA PRO A 14 -34.50 13.74 42.37
C PRO A 14 -33.24 13.15 41.76
N SER A 15 -32.48 13.97 41.05
CA SER A 15 -31.18 13.64 40.45
C SER A 15 -30.13 13.38 41.55
N ARG A 16 -29.69 12.15 41.70
CA ARG A 16 -28.44 11.80 42.39
C ARG A 16 -27.29 11.94 41.43
N LYS A 17 -26.37 12.86 41.72
CA LYS A 17 -25.06 12.94 41.08
C LYS A 17 -24.25 11.66 41.39
N PRO A 18 -23.70 10.95 40.40
CA PRO A 18 -22.71 9.92 40.70
C PRO A 18 -21.34 10.59 40.88
N ARG A 19 -20.79 10.43 42.08
CA ARG A 19 -19.34 10.50 42.31
C ARG A 19 -18.75 9.24 41.69
N GLY A 20 -18.08 9.37 40.55
CA GLY A 20 -17.38 8.28 39.90
C GLY A 20 -15.98 8.71 39.52
N THR A 21 -15.01 8.34 40.33
CA THR A 21 -13.62 8.27 39.98
C THR A 21 -13.42 7.16 38.94
N GLY A 22 -13.64 7.48 37.68
CA GLY A 22 -13.32 6.62 36.56
C GLY A 22 -11.99 7.03 35.95
N ARG A 23 -10.92 6.32 36.24
CA ARG A 23 -9.70 6.31 35.42
C ARG A 23 -10.08 5.99 33.97
N ARG A 24 -10.13 6.99 33.14
CA ARG A 24 -10.13 6.81 31.68
C ARG A 24 -8.78 6.21 31.29
N GLY A 25 -8.75 4.94 31.07
CA GLY A 25 -7.65 4.28 30.37
C GLY A 25 -7.60 4.85 28.96
N ARG A 26 -6.66 5.76 28.72
CA ARG A 26 -6.30 6.19 27.37
C ARG A 26 -5.63 5.01 26.68
N VAL A 27 -6.35 4.34 25.81
CA VAL A 27 -5.76 3.42 24.85
C VAL A 27 -5.15 4.32 23.76
N ALA A 28 -3.87 4.66 23.93
CA ALA A 28 -3.10 5.27 22.87
C ALA A 28 -2.85 4.20 21.81
N LEU A 29 -3.61 4.20 20.72
CA LEU A 29 -3.30 3.45 19.51
C LEU A 29 -2.15 4.17 18.78
N LEU A 30 -1.05 3.48 18.66
CA LEU A 30 0.25 4.00 18.24
C LEU A 30 0.48 3.83 16.74
N ALA A 31 0.79 4.92 16.08
CA ALA A 31 1.33 4.96 14.72
C ALA A 31 2.79 4.48 14.71
N THR A 32 3.03 3.20 14.46
CA THR A 32 4.37 2.58 14.47
C THR A 32 4.83 2.13 13.09
N GLY A 33 4.69 3.00 12.08
CA GLY A 33 4.92 2.61 10.69
C GLY A 33 6.36 2.52 10.19
N LEU A 34 7.35 3.07 10.88
CA LEU A 34 8.64 3.36 10.24
C LEU A 34 9.88 3.04 11.06
N ALA A 35 9.75 2.64 12.32
CA ALA A 35 10.91 2.34 13.17
C ALA A 35 11.56 0.98 12.90
N SER A 36 10.90 0.08 12.18
CA SER A 36 11.37 -1.30 11.99
C SER A 36 12.68 -1.43 11.19
N VAL A 37 12.96 -0.50 10.31
CA VAL A 37 14.16 -0.56 9.47
C VAL A 37 15.38 0.03 10.17
N ALA A 38 15.17 0.99 11.06
CA ALA A 38 16.27 1.61 11.81
C ALA A 38 16.94 0.67 12.82
N ALA A 39 16.19 -0.28 13.35
CA ALA A 39 16.64 -1.22 14.35
C ALA A 39 17.54 -2.35 13.80
N LEU A 40 17.48 -2.60 12.49
CA LEU A 40 18.27 -3.64 11.82
C LEU A 40 19.74 -3.27 11.59
N LEU A 41 20.14 -2.03 11.89
CA LEU A 41 21.48 -1.52 11.63
C LEU A 41 22.36 -1.33 12.88
N THR A 42 21.93 -1.79 14.05
CA THR A 42 22.81 -1.73 15.25
C THR A 42 23.72 -2.95 15.35
N PRO A 43 25.04 -2.77 15.32
CA PRO A 43 25.98 -3.87 15.48
C PRO A 43 26.22 -4.18 16.95
N ASN A 44 25.35 -4.89 17.63
CA ASN A 44 25.65 -5.56 18.91
C ASN A 44 24.52 -6.49 19.34
N VAL A 45 24.32 -7.56 18.58
CA VAL A 45 23.76 -8.79 19.12
C VAL A 45 24.75 -9.87 18.73
N THR A 46 25.59 -10.26 19.67
CA THR A 46 26.36 -11.51 19.61
C THR A 46 25.37 -12.67 19.67
N ALA A 47 24.72 -12.95 18.54
CA ALA A 47 24.14 -14.25 18.32
C ALA A 47 25.30 -15.13 17.83
N THR A 48 25.69 -16.12 18.64
CA THR A 48 26.52 -17.22 18.17
C THR A 48 25.82 -17.87 16.98
N ALA A 49 26.21 -17.46 15.78
CA ALA A 49 25.78 -18.06 14.55
C ALA A 49 26.31 -19.47 14.49
N ALA A 50 25.45 -20.47 14.45
CA ALA A 50 25.84 -21.79 13.95
C ALA A 50 26.39 -21.61 12.52
N PRO A 51 27.41 -22.35 12.13
CA PRO A 51 28.03 -22.20 10.83
C PRO A 51 26.99 -22.36 9.73
N ALA A 52 26.85 -21.33 8.91
CA ALA A 52 26.03 -21.36 7.71
C ALA A 52 26.68 -22.39 6.76
N GLU A 53 25.96 -23.46 6.46
CA GLU A 53 26.30 -24.29 5.30
C GLU A 53 26.21 -23.37 4.07
N THR A 54 27.36 -23.18 3.46
CA THR A 54 27.52 -22.44 2.20
C THR A 54 26.90 -23.26 1.07
N THR A 55 25.60 -23.15 0.88
CA THR A 55 24.99 -23.49 -0.41
C THR A 55 25.38 -22.40 -1.39
N GLY A 56 26.16 -22.81 -2.42
CA GLY A 56 26.85 -21.94 -3.35
C GLY A 56 26.03 -20.75 -3.85
N ARG A 57 26.53 -19.54 -3.54
CA ARG A 57 26.16 -18.32 -4.26
C ARG A 57 26.43 -18.54 -5.75
N PRO A 58 25.54 -18.19 -6.64
CA PRO A 58 25.92 -17.99 -8.03
C PRO A 58 26.87 -16.79 -8.10
N SER A 59 28.16 -17.06 -8.09
CA SER A 59 29.20 -16.04 -8.27
C SER A 59 29.43 -15.84 -9.75
N GLY A 60 28.81 -14.79 -10.31
CA GLY A 60 29.10 -14.31 -11.65
C GLY A 60 28.09 -13.22 -12.04
N PRO A 61 28.48 -12.22 -12.86
CA PRO A 61 27.51 -11.33 -13.44
C PRO A 61 26.63 -12.13 -14.41
N VAL A 62 25.43 -12.49 -13.94
CA VAL A 62 24.40 -13.04 -14.83
C VAL A 62 24.15 -11.95 -15.89
N ASP A 63 24.35 -12.27 -17.16
CA ASP A 63 23.94 -11.40 -18.26
C ASP A 63 22.42 -11.20 -18.13
N ARG A 64 22.05 -10.00 -17.74
CA ARG A 64 20.71 -9.71 -17.22
C ARG A 64 19.84 -9.06 -18.29
N GLY A 65 20.33 -9.02 -19.53
CA GLY A 65 19.63 -8.42 -20.65
C GLY A 65 19.33 -6.92 -20.47
N PRO A 66 18.68 -6.29 -21.46
CA PRO A 66 18.32 -4.89 -21.38
C PRO A 66 17.28 -4.66 -20.27
N VAL A 67 17.43 -3.57 -19.52
CA VAL A 67 16.46 -3.07 -18.55
C VAL A 67 15.44 -2.15 -19.22
N LEU A 68 14.38 -1.80 -18.51
CA LEU A 68 13.46 -0.77 -18.95
C LEU A 68 14.13 0.61 -18.87
N LYS A 69 14.03 1.38 -19.94
CA LYS A 69 14.39 2.80 -19.97
C LYS A 69 13.18 3.59 -19.49
N ALA A 70 13.37 4.41 -18.47
CA ALA A 70 12.32 5.28 -17.96
C ALA A 70 12.43 6.68 -18.59
N GLU A 71 11.31 7.17 -19.10
CA GLU A 71 11.12 8.55 -19.56
C GLU A 71 9.95 9.17 -18.82
N GLN A 72 10.19 10.30 -18.16
CA GLN A 72 9.14 10.98 -17.40
C GLN A 72 8.12 11.59 -18.36
N THR A 73 6.86 11.11 -18.29
CA THR A 73 5.74 11.67 -19.07
C THR A 73 5.20 12.92 -18.40
N THR A 74 4.93 12.83 -17.11
CA THR A 74 4.44 13.97 -16.30
C THR A 74 4.76 13.76 -14.82
N ARG A 75 4.53 14.77 -14.01
CA ARG A 75 4.84 14.73 -12.58
C ARG A 75 4.02 15.73 -11.78
N ALA A 76 3.90 15.52 -10.48
CA ALA A 76 3.35 16.49 -9.56
C ALA A 76 4.15 17.80 -9.60
N GLN A 77 3.45 18.91 -9.59
CA GLN A 77 4.06 20.24 -9.62
C GLN A 77 4.13 20.83 -8.20
N VAL A 78 4.97 21.84 -8.04
CA VAL A 78 4.96 22.67 -6.83
C VAL A 78 3.63 23.44 -6.82
N ASP A 79 2.78 23.14 -5.85
CA ASP A 79 1.43 23.68 -5.72
C ASP A 79 1.27 24.58 -4.49
N GLU A 80 2.30 24.63 -3.65
CA GLU A 80 2.28 25.40 -2.41
C GLU A 80 3.68 25.90 -2.04
N CYS A 81 3.74 27.04 -1.32
CA CYS A 81 4.95 27.57 -0.73
C CYS A 81 4.86 27.46 0.80
N PHE A 82 5.68 26.58 1.36
CA PHE A 82 5.67 26.21 2.77
C PHE A 82 6.64 27.04 3.60
N ARG A 83 6.23 27.51 4.75
CA ARG A 83 7.09 28.17 5.74
C ARG A 83 7.03 27.50 7.10
N SER A 84 5.85 27.19 7.58
CA SER A 84 5.61 26.55 8.87
C SER A 84 4.22 25.94 8.91
N ILE A 85 4.03 24.92 9.73
CA ILE A 85 2.72 24.27 9.93
C ILE A 85 1.69 25.27 10.44
N GLY A 86 0.53 25.35 9.75
CA GLY A 86 -0.53 26.30 10.06
C GLY A 86 -0.20 27.76 9.75
N GLY A 87 0.92 28.02 9.08
CA GLY A 87 1.30 29.33 8.59
C GLY A 87 0.66 29.68 7.24
N PRO A 88 0.92 30.87 6.71
CA PRO A 88 0.49 31.23 5.36
C PRO A 88 1.11 30.30 4.32
N SER A 89 0.30 29.84 3.39
CA SER A 89 0.70 28.91 2.32
C SER A 89 0.36 29.52 0.95
N PRO A 90 1.11 30.54 0.49
CA PRO A 90 0.83 31.17 -0.79
C PRO A 90 1.10 30.18 -1.94
N ALA A 91 0.34 30.32 -3.01
CA ALA A 91 0.61 29.61 -4.25
C ALA A 91 1.91 30.13 -4.89
N PRO A 92 2.71 29.25 -5.53
CA PRO A 92 3.89 29.67 -6.25
C PRO A 92 3.49 30.54 -7.46
N ARG A 93 4.24 31.61 -7.72
CA ARG A 93 4.08 32.43 -8.92
C ARG A 93 5.11 32.02 -9.95
N GLY A 94 4.65 31.47 -11.09
CA GLY A 94 5.56 30.92 -12.12
C GLY A 94 6.47 29.81 -11.57
N GLY A 95 6.00 29.01 -10.60
CA GLY A 95 6.78 27.94 -9.99
C GLY A 95 7.78 28.40 -8.91
N VAL A 96 7.83 29.70 -8.59
CA VAL A 96 8.77 30.28 -7.63
C VAL A 96 8.04 30.71 -6.36
N CYS A 97 8.60 30.37 -5.22
CA CYS A 97 8.08 30.77 -3.93
C CYS A 97 8.68 32.12 -3.46
N PRO A 98 7.90 32.92 -2.69
CA PRO A 98 8.41 34.14 -2.08
C PRO A 98 9.61 33.86 -1.16
N SER A 99 10.41 34.88 -0.91
CA SER A 99 11.55 34.81 0.03
C SER A 99 11.10 34.31 1.41
N GLY A 100 11.84 33.39 1.99
CA GLY A 100 11.54 32.78 3.28
C GLY A 100 10.53 31.61 3.22
N PHE A 101 10.07 31.26 2.04
CA PHE A 101 9.26 30.06 1.81
C PHE A 101 10.03 29.03 0.98
N GLN A 102 9.77 27.75 1.21
CA GLN A 102 10.29 26.65 0.39
C GLN A 102 9.16 26.02 -0.45
N PRO A 103 9.47 25.56 -1.66
CA PRO A 103 8.50 24.92 -2.50
C PRO A 103 8.02 23.60 -1.89
N LYS A 104 6.70 23.35 -1.95
CA LYS A 104 6.05 22.13 -1.49
C LYS A 104 5.25 21.50 -2.63
N ILE A 105 5.27 20.18 -2.67
CA ILE A 105 4.56 19.35 -3.64
C ILE A 105 3.60 18.46 -2.85
N ASN A 106 2.30 18.73 -2.92
CA ASN A 106 1.30 17.96 -2.18
C ASN A 106 0.92 16.65 -2.88
N GLY A 107 0.99 16.58 -4.20
CA GLY A 107 0.72 15.37 -4.96
C GLY A 107 1.71 14.25 -4.62
N SER A 108 1.24 13.16 -3.97
CA SER A 108 2.10 12.10 -3.43
C SER A 108 2.16 10.86 -4.31
N TYR A 109 1.02 10.35 -4.77
CA TYR A 109 0.93 9.09 -5.51
C TYR A 109 0.18 9.26 -6.82
N VAL A 110 0.63 8.57 -7.87
CA VAL A 110 -0.24 8.04 -8.90
C VAL A 110 -0.81 6.75 -8.35
N TRP A 111 -2.08 6.75 -7.93
CA TRP A 111 -2.61 5.69 -7.06
C TRP A 111 -3.40 4.62 -7.78
N SER A 112 -3.96 4.95 -8.95
CA SER A 112 -4.69 4.02 -9.81
C SER A 112 -4.45 4.29 -11.29
N ALA A 113 -4.70 3.29 -12.13
CA ALA A 113 -4.59 3.39 -13.57
C ALA A 113 -5.64 2.52 -14.27
N ALA A 114 -6.15 2.99 -15.39
CA ALA A 114 -6.98 2.24 -16.34
C ALA A 114 -6.66 2.65 -17.77
N ARG A 115 -6.87 1.74 -18.73
CA ARG A 115 -6.68 1.98 -20.15
C ARG A 115 -8.01 1.97 -20.89
N SER A 116 -8.23 2.90 -21.80
CA SER A 116 -9.30 2.85 -22.81
C SER A 116 -8.74 3.24 -24.18
N GLY A 117 -8.63 2.28 -25.08
CA GLY A 117 -8.00 2.47 -26.40
C GLY A 117 -6.58 3.03 -26.28
N ASP A 118 -6.34 4.18 -26.88
CA ASP A 118 -5.06 4.90 -26.88
C ASP A 118 -4.87 5.83 -25.68
N TYR A 119 -5.78 5.80 -24.71
CA TYR A 119 -5.71 6.66 -23.55
C TYR A 119 -5.47 5.89 -22.27
N ALA A 120 -4.58 6.42 -21.45
CA ALA A 120 -4.36 6.02 -20.08
C ALA A 120 -5.02 7.02 -19.13
N TYR A 121 -5.69 6.51 -18.10
CA TYR A 121 -6.35 7.30 -17.06
C TYR A 121 -5.67 7.01 -15.72
N PHE A 122 -5.33 8.05 -14.98
CA PHE A 122 -4.66 7.93 -13.69
C PHE A 122 -5.37 8.72 -12.62
N GLY A 123 -5.55 8.09 -11.46
CA GLY A 123 -6.04 8.76 -10.27
C GLY A 123 -4.89 9.01 -9.29
N THR A 124 -4.92 10.15 -8.60
CA THR A 124 -3.84 10.56 -7.71
C THR A 124 -4.26 10.59 -6.24
N LEU A 125 -3.28 10.78 -5.36
CA LEU A 125 -3.43 11.04 -3.94
C LEU A 125 -2.45 12.14 -3.54
N ALA A 126 -2.91 13.09 -2.73
CA ALA A 126 -2.05 14.10 -2.11
C ALA A 126 -1.80 13.77 -0.63
N ASN A 127 -0.68 14.26 -0.09
CA ASN A 127 -0.34 14.21 1.34
C ASN A 127 -0.53 12.82 1.98
N VAL A 128 0.00 11.78 1.33
CA VAL A 128 -0.22 10.38 1.70
C VAL A 128 0.12 10.08 3.17
N THR A 129 1.16 10.69 3.72
CA THR A 129 1.56 10.43 5.11
C THR A 129 0.48 10.89 6.09
N CYS A 130 -0.12 12.05 5.88
CA CYS A 130 -1.26 12.52 6.64
C CYS A 130 -2.48 11.61 6.47
N ASN A 131 -2.85 11.34 5.23
CA ASN A 131 -4.01 10.54 4.89
C ASN A 131 -3.89 9.09 5.37
N ALA A 132 -2.74 8.45 5.15
CA ALA A 132 -2.51 7.09 5.62
C ALA A 132 -2.52 7.00 7.14
N SER A 133 -1.92 7.96 7.82
CA SER A 133 -1.92 8.00 9.28
C SER A 133 -3.33 8.15 9.83
N SER A 134 -4.16 9.02 9.26
CA SER A 134 -5.55 9.24 9.67
C SER A 134 -6.42 8.04 9.38
N THR A 135 -6.30 7.48 8.17
CA THR A 135 -7.12 6.36 7.72
C THR A 135 -6.81 5.08 8.48
N TYR A 136 -5.54 4.83 8.84
CA TYR A 136 -5.10 3.55 9.39
C TYR A 136 -4.77 3.58 10.88
N ASN A 137 -4.56 4.76 11.47
CA ASN A 137 -4.14 4.87 12.86
C ASN A 137 -5.19 5.53 13.78
N GLY A 138 -6.28 6.02 13.25
CA GLY A 138 -7.52 6.39 13.93
C GLY A 138 -7.49 7.65 14.80
N ASP A 139 -6.48 7.88 15.59
CA ASP A 139 -6.37 9.07 16.47
C ASP A 139 -4.97 9.66 16.33
N ILE A 140 -4.85 10.59 15.42
CA ILE A 140 -3.61 11.35 15.30
C ILE A 140 -3.80 12.64 16.05
N THR A 141 -3.29 12.62 17.24
CA THR A 141 -3.24 13.84 18.04
C THR A 141 -2.43 14.91 17.30
N PRO A 142 -2.92 16.15 17.24
CA PRO A 142 -2.26 17.29 16.57
C PRO A 142 -0.81 17.58 17.02
N HIS A 143 -0.30 16.84 17.99
CA HIS A 143 1.07 16.98 18.53
C HIS A 143 2.15 16.42 17.62
N LEU A 144 1.75 15.63 16.63
CA LEU A 144 2.67 14.75 15.93
C LEU A 144 3.60 15.44 14.98
N VAL A 145 3.30 16.67 14.59
CA VAL A 145 3.93 17.18 13.41
C VAL A 145 4.30 18.63 13.45
N LYS A 146 4.69 19.14 14.61
CA LYS A 146 5.20 20.52 14.67
C LYS A 146 6.41 20.77 13.77
N ASN A 147 7.04 19.72 13.21
CA ASN A 147 8.25 19.83 12.38
C ASN A 147 8.40 18.69 11.35
N ALA A 148 7.31 18.10 10.83
CA ALA A 148 7.45 17.02 9.84
C ALA A 148 7.60 17.56 8.42
N ASP A 149 8.65 17.12 7.76
CA ASP A 149 8.93 17.42 6.35
C ASP A 149 7.98 16.71 5.37
N VAL A 150 7.04 15.91 5.86
CA VAL A 150 6.23 15.00 5.06
C VAL A 150 4.73 15.09 5.30
N CYS A 151 4.28 15.75 6.37
CA CYS A 151 2.87 15.88 6.69
C CYS A 151 2.58 17.15 7.46
N GLU A 152 1.54 17.84 7.08
CA GLU A 152 0.98 18.98 7.82
C GLU A 152 -0.38 18.60 8.38
N TYR A 153 -0.49 18.60 9.70
CA TYR A 153 -1.76 18.46 10.38
C TYR A 153 -2.28 19.81 10.86
N GLY A 154 -3.58 19.98 10.81
CA GLY A 154 -4.25 21.14 11.37
C GLY A 154 -4.85 22.04 10.31
N LYS A 155 -4.42 23.29 10.23
CA LYS A 155 -5.03 24.31 9.38
C LYS A 155 -4.38 24.32 8.00
N GLY A 156 -5.04 23.80 7.01
CA GLY A 156 -4.69 23.90 5.60
C GLY A 156 -5.96 23.94 4.77
N ALA A 157 -5.87 24.35 3.52
CA ALA A 157 -7.04 24.46 2.65
C ALA A 157 -7.85 23.15 2.50
N GLY A 158 -7.15 22.00 2.60
CA GLY A 158 -7.79 20.70 2.57
C GLY A 158 -8.42 20.25 3.89
N ALA A 159 -7.98 20.80 5.03
CA ALA A 159 -8.52 20.46 6.35
C ALA A 159 -9.98 20.88 6.51
N ASP A 160 -10.41 21.93 5.82
CA ASP A 160 -11.80 22.41 5.84
C ASP A 160 -12.73 21.46 5.06
N ALA A 161 -12.24 20.80 4.02
CA ALA A 161 -13.03 19.88 3.20
C ALA A 161 -13.19 18.49 3.81
N LEU A 162 -12.11 17.93 4.40
CA LEU A 162 -12.08 16.55 4.92
C LEU A 162 -12.02 16.46 6.44
N GLY A 163 -11.83 17.59 7.13
CA GLY A 163 -11.65 17.67 8.56
C GLY A 163 -10.19 17.57 8.99
N PRO A 164 -9.86 18.03 10.22
CA PRO A 164 -8.49 18.25 10.69
C PRO A 164 -7.67 16.96 10.82
N VAL A 165 -8.30 15.80 10.89
CA VAL A 165 -7.62 14.49 10.98
C VAL A 165 -6.88 14.11 9.71
N TYR A 166 -7.28 14.66 8.56
CA TYR A 166 -6.63 14.40 7.27
C TYR A 166 -5.51 15.41 6.95
N GLY A 167 -5.20 16.30 7.88
CA GLY A 167 -4.19 17.31 7.69
C GLY A 167 -4.48 18.22 6.51
N ASP A 168 -3.45 18.56 5.77
CA ASP A 168 -3.56 19.38 4.56
C ASP A 168 -3.90 18.49 3.34
N ALA A 169 -5.06 17.84 3.38
CA ALA A 169 -5.55 17.05 2.26
C ALA A 169 -5.85 17.94 1.05
N ARG A 170 -5.60 17.42 -0.14
CA ARG A 170 -5.92 18.08 -1.41
C ARG A 170 -6.86 17.21 -2.22
N THR A 171 -7.70 17.84 -3.02
CA THR A 171 -8.52 17.16 -4.02
C THR A 171 -7.62 16.30 -4.91
N PRO A 172 -7.93 14.99 -5.09
CA PRO A 172 -7.15 14.16 -5.98
C PRO A 172 -7.37 14.59 -7.45
N GLN A 173 -6.34 14.42 -8.26
CA GLN A 173 -6.40 14.71 -9.69
C GLN A 173 -6.75 13.46 -10.48
N ILE A 174 -7.47 13.66 -11.59
CA ILE A 174 -7.72 12.67 -12.63
C ILE A 174 -6.99 13.11 -13.89
N LEU A 175 -5.97 12.33 -14.26
CA LEU A 175 -5.14 12.61 -15.42
C LEU A 175 -5.49 11.67 -16.55
N ARG A 176 -5.60 12.22 -17.77
CA ARG A 176 -5.74 11.48 -19.02
C ARG A 176 -4.51 11.71 -19.87
N VAL A 177 -3.89 10.64 -20.34
CA VAL A 177 -2.68 10.68 -21.15
C VAL A 177 -2.94 9.99 -22.49
N ASN A 178 -2.68 10.68 -23.58
CA ASN A 178 -2.68 10.06 -24.90
C ASN A 178 -1.37 9.27 -25.08
N ALA A 179 -1.46 7.98 -25.37
CA ALA A 179 -0.33 7.06 -25.41
C ALA A 179 0.64 7.33 -26.59
N ASP A 180 0.15 7.92 -27.68
CA ASP A 180 0.97 8.24 -28.87
C ASP A 180 1.70 9.56 -28.69
N THR A 181 0.98 10.60 -28.30
CA THR A 181 1.54 11.95 -28.20
C THR A 181 2.16 12.26 -26.86
N GLN A 182 1.92 11.43 -25.84
CA GLN A 182 2.28 11.65 -24.42
C GLN A 182 1.67 12.92 -23.82
N LYS A 183 0.71 13.53 -24.49
CA LYS A 183 -0.01 14.70 -23.97
C LYS A 183 -0.83 14.29 -22.76
N THR A 184 -0.62 15.02 -21.67
CA THR A 184 -1.36 14.84 -20.41
C THR A 184 -2.40 15.95 -20.25
N GLU A 185 -3.60 15.57 -19.86
CA GLU A 185 -4.71 16.47 -19.55
C GLU A 185 -5.20 16.19 -18.12
N ASP A 186 -5.43 17.24 -17.35
CA ASP A 186 -6.15 17.14 -16.08
C ASP A 186 -7.65 17.28 -16.39
N ILE A 187 -8.38 16.19 -16.17
CA ILE A 187 -9.83 16.12 -16.42
C ILE A 187 -10.64 15.99 -15.12
N THR A 188 -10.03 16.41 -14.02
CA THR A 188 -10.69 16.39 -12.70
C THR A 188 -12.01 17.18 -12.74
N PRO A 189 -13.14 16.61 -12.32
CA PRO A 189 -14.42 17.30 -12.35
C PRO A 189 -14.54 18.24 -11.12
N ASP A 190 -13.84 19.37 -11.15
CA ASP A 190 -13.72 20.32 -10.02
C ASP A 190 -15.06 20.86 -9.51
N GLY A 191 -16.09 20.87 -10.34
CA GLY A 191 -17.46 21.24 -9.97
C GLY A 191 -18.22 20.15 -9.21
N ASP A 192 -17.74 18.91 -9.22
CA ASP A 192 -18.42 17.79 -8.57
C ASP A 192 -18.14 17.78 -7.05
N PRO A 193 -19.19 17.75 -6.20
CA PRO A 193 -18.99 17.79 -4.75
C PRO A 193 -18.32 16.53 -4.18
N LEU A 194 -18.43 15.37 -4.84
CA LEU A 194 -17.83 14.13 -4.34
C LEU A 194 -16.32 14.14 -4.48
N ILE A 195 -15.77 14.76 -5.53
CA ILE A 195 -14.29 14.77 -5.72
C ILE A 195 -13.59 15.52 -4.57
N LYS A 196 -14.19 16.60 -4.07
CA LYS A 196 -13.66 17.39 -2.94
C LYS A 196 -13.67 16.63 -1.62
N ARG A 197 -14.52 15.60 -1.51
CA ARG A 197 -14.66 14.74 -0.34
C ARG A 197 -13.99 13.38 -0.50
N THR A 198 -13.27 13.19 -1.61
CA THR A 198 -12.52 11.96 -1.90
C THR A 198 -11.09 12.12 -1.40
N ILE A 199 -10.65 11.20 -0.54
CA ILE A 199 -9.30 11.24 0.06
C ILE A 199 -8.23 11.06 -1.03
N GLY A 200 -8.50 10.21 -2.01
CA GLY A 200 -7.61 9.89 -3.12
C GLY A 200 -8.22 8.78 -3.97
N LEU A 201 -7.78 8.69 -5.22
CA LEU A 201 -8.34 7.75 -6.20
C LEU A 201 -7.50 6.46 -6.23
N ARG A 202 -7.87 5.52 -5.36
CA ARG A 202 -7.09 4.29 -5.09
C ARG A 202 -7.27 3.21 -6.12
N GLY A 203 -8.37 3.21 -6.83
CA GLY A 203 -8.70 2.20 -7.82
C GLY A 203 -9.21 2.78 -9.11
N ALA A 204 -9.03 2.02 -10.19
CA ALA A 204 -9.55 2.33 -11.51
C ALA A 204 -9.93 1.04 -12.24
N ALA A 205 -10.83 1.16 -13.19
CA ALA A 205 -11.24 0.09 -14.08
C ALA A 205 -11.74 0.69 -15.40
N SER A 206 -11.76 -0.10 -16.46
CA SER A 206 -12.35 0.31 -17.74
C SER A 206 -13.00 -0.87 -18.45
N HIS A 207 -14.11 -0.60 -19.10
CA HIS A 207 -14.81 -1.55 -19.94
C HIS A 207 -15.76 -0.83 -20.89
N ASN A 208 -15.90 -1.30 -22.13
CA ASN A 208 -16.86 -0.78 -23.14
C ASN A 208 -16.84 0.74 -23.25
N ASP A 209 -15.61 1.32 -23.34
CA ASP A 209 -15.39 2.76 -23.44
C ASP A 209 -15.92 3.57 -22.24
N VAL A 210 -16.11 2.92 -21.09
CA VAL A 210 -16.37 3.58 -19.80
C VAL A 210 -15.16 3.35 -18.92
N VAL A 211 -14.63 4.44 -18.34
CA VAL A 211 -13.52 4.43 -17.40
C VAL A 211 -14.01 4.87 -16.04
N PHE A 212 -13.66 4.11 -15.02
CA PHE A 212 -13.97 4.39 -13.63
C PHE A 212 -12.72 4.74 -12.88
N LEU A 213 -12.78 5.80 -12.06
CA LEU A 213 -11.80 6.08 -11.01
C LEU A 213 -12.57 6.18 -9.70
N PHE A 214 -12.03 5.56 -8.65
CA PHE A 214 -12.75 5.50 -7.38
C PHE A 214 -11.80 5.56 -6.18
N GLY A 215 -12.33 6.09 -5.09
CA GLY A 215 -11.57 6.29 -3.87
C GLY A 215 -12.44 6.37 -2.62
N GLN A 216 -11.78 6.44 -1.48
CA GLN A 216 -12.48 6.51 -0.22
C GLN A 216 -13.14 7.88 -0.04
N LEU A 217 -14.42 7.86 0.30
CA LEU A 217 -15.26 9.03 0.53
C LEU A 217 -15.33 9.36 2.03
N VAL A 218 -15.13 10.62 2.38
CA VAL A 218 -15.55 11.16 3.67
C VAL A 218 -17.00 11.63 3.55
N ALA A 219 -17.93 10.86 4.08
CA ALA A 219 -19.36 11.17 4.02
C ALA A 219 -19.71 12.40 4.88
N GLU A 220 -20.81 13.06 4.54
CA GLU A 220 -21.24 14.29 5.24
C GLU A 220 -21.47 14.04 6.72
N GLY A 221 -20.97 14.96 7.57
CA GLY A 221 -21.02 14.80 9.01
C GLY A 221 -20.08 13.74 9.60
N GLN A 222 -19.27 13.07 8.75
CA GLN A 222 -18.28 12.08 9.20
C GLN A 222 -16.88 12.68 9.25
N THR A 223 -16.06 12.18 10.18
CA THR A 223 -14.67 12.60 10.37
C THR A 223 -13.66 11.61 9.80
N VAL A 224 -14.14 10.45 9.33
CA VAL A 224 -13.33 9.39 8.72
C VAL A 224 -14.03 8.83 7.49
N GLY A 225 -13.29 8.23 6.57
CA GLY A 225 -13.86 7.69 5.34
C GLY A 225 -14.86 6.56 5.61
N HIS A 226 -16.10 6.74 5.16
CA HIS A 226 -17.21 5.80 5.39
C HIS A 226 -17.90 5.34 4.11
N GLY A 227 -17.33 5.63 2.96
CA GLY A 227 -17.91 5.27 1.68
C GLY A 227 -16.87 5.19 0.58
N LEU A 228 -17.34 4.87 -0.60
CA LEU A 228 -16.59 4.90 -1.84
C LEU A 228 -17.21 5.94 -2.78
N SER A 229 -16.42 6.87 -3.28
CA SER A 229 -16.80 7.71 -4.43
C SER A 229 -16.30 7.05 -5.72
N MET A 230 -17.11 7.09 -6.75
CA MET A 230 -16.78 6.59 -8.08
C MET A 230 -17.12 7.67 -9.11
N PHE A 231 -16.20 7.88 -10.05
CA PHE A 231 -16.29 8.84 -11.14
C PHE A 231 -16.20 8.09 -12.45
N ALA A 232 -17.14 8.32 -13.37
CA ALA A 232 -17.18 7.66 -14.66
C ALA A 232 -16.89 8.66 -15.79
N PHE A 233 -16.11 8.20 -16.77
CA PHE A 233 -15.73 8.96 -17.96
C PHE A 233 -15.94 8.13 -19.21
N GLU A 234 -16.29 8.79 -20.31
CA GLU A 234 -16.20 8.18 -21.63
C GLU A 234 -14.74 8.06 -22.05
N GLY A 235 -14.27 6.82 -22.26
CA GLY A 235 -12.86 6.53 -22.39
C GLY A 235 -12.19 7.14 -23.61
N SER A 236 -12.89 7.19 -24.76
CA SER A 236 -12.39 7.76 -26.01
C SER A 236 -12.24 9.28 -25.97
N THR A 237 -13.17 9.98 -25.30
CA THR A 237 -13.23 11.45 -25.30
C THR A 237 -12.72 12.11 -24.02
N GLY A 238 -12.77 11.41 -22.89
CA GLY A 238 -12.50 11.98 -21.56
C GLY A 238 -13.70 12.75 -20.99
N ARG A 239 -14.86 12.69 -21.64
CA ARG A 239 -16.08 13.36 -21.17
C ARG A 239 -16.55 12.75 -19.85
N PHE A 240 -16.78 13.59 -18.86
CA PHE A 240 -17.35 13.18 -17.57
C PHE A 240 -18.78 12.70 -17.74
N LEU A 241 -19.06 11.48 -17.29
CA LEU A 241 -20.39 10.85 -17.34
C LEU A 241 -21.17 11.03 -16.03
N GLY A 242 -20.46 11.32 -14.93
CA GLY A 242 -21.05 11.54 -13.62
C GLY A 242 -20.25 10.91 -12.49
N SER A 243 -20.78 11.06 -11.30
CA SER A 243 -20.22 10.47 -10.07
C SER A 243 -21.30 9.80 -9.23
N ARG A 244 -20.87 8.83 -8.39
CA ARG A 244 -21.76 8.16 -7.44
C ARG A 244 -21.03 7.85 -6.13
N ALA A 245 -21.75 8.05 -5.02
CA ALA A 245 -21.33 7.62 -3.69
C ALA A 245 -21.95 6.25 -3.38
N TYR A 246 -21.12 5.33 -2.86
CA TYR A 246 -21.55 4.05 -2.31
C TYR A 246 -21.27 4.05 -0.81
N THR A 247 -22.30 3.82 0.00
CA THR A 247 -22.18 3.74 1.46
C THR A 247 -21.96 2.31 1.95
N ASP A 248 -22.22 1.35 1.08
CA ASP A 248 -22.06 -0.09 1.32
C ASP A 248 -20.69 -0.63 0.82
N LEU A 249 -19.82 0.24 0.34
CA LEU A 249 -18.42 0.00 0.01
C LEU A 249 -17.57 1.13 0.60
N VAL A 250 -16.37 0.82 1.10
CA VAL A 250 -15.45 1.84 1.65
C VAL A 250 -14.11 1.89 0.92
N SER A 251 -13.74 0.85 0.20
CA SER A 251 -12.49 0.82 -0.56
C SER A 251 -12.56 -0.24 -1.65
N ALA A 252 -12.03 0.08 -2.82
CA ALA A 252 -11.72 -0.86 -3.87
C ALA A 252 -10.37 -0.46 -4.50
N ARG A 253 -9.66 -1.38 -5.17
CA ARG A 253 -8.32 -1.10 -5.70
C ARG A 253 -8.21 -1.17 -7.21
N GLY A 254 -9.12 -1.83 -7.86
CA GLY A 254 -9.14 -1.99 -9.30
C GLY A 254 -10.19 -2.99 -9.74
N GLY A 255 -10.31 -3.15 -11.05
CA GLY A 255 -11.17 -4.13 -11.68
C GLY A 255 -10.46 -4.86 -12.80
N VAL A 256 -11.04 -5.98 -13.19
CA VAL A 256 -10.57 -6.80 -14.32
C VAL A 256 -11.74 -7.17 -15.21
N VAL A 257 -11.49 -7.23 -16.51
CA VAL A 257 -12.40 -7.87 -17.46
C VAL A 257 -12.04 -9.35 -17.51
N ALA A 258 -13.01 -10.20 -17.25
CA ALA A 258 -12.82 -11.64 -17.18
C ALA A 258 -13.13 -12.35 -18.51
N SER A 259 -13.03 -13.68 -18.54
CA SER A 259 -13.20 -14.51 -19.75
C SER A 259 -14.60 -14.46 -20.37
N ASP A 260 -15.62 -14.09 -19.57
CA ASP A 260 -16.99 -13.85 -20.02
C ASP A 260 -17.21 -12.45 -20.63
N GLY A 261 -16.13 -11.65 -20.73
CA GLY A 261 -16.20 -10.28 -21.23
C GLY A 261 -16.78 -9.27 -20.26
N ASN A 262 -17.13 -9.63 -19.02
CA ASN A 262 -17.66 -8.69 -18.04
C ASN A 262 -16.56 -8.07 -17.16
N LEU A 263 -16.80 -6.84 -16.72
CA LEU A 263 -15.96 -6.15 -15.73
C LEU A 263 -16.36 -6.57 -14.33
N TYR A 264 -15.36 -6.98 -13.53
CA TYR A 264 -15.51 -7.28 -12.11
C TYR A 264 -14.66 -6.36 -11.25
N LEU A 265 -15.21 -5.96 -10.12
CA LEU A 265 -14.55 -5.18 -9.07
C LEU A 265 -14.58 -5.97 -7.77
N ALA A 266 -13.59 -5.75 -6.90
CA ALA A 266 -13.62 -6.27 -5.55
C ALA A 266 -13.44 -5.12 -4.55
N GLY A 267 -14.38 -4.98 -3.62
CA GLY A 267 -14.45 -3.86 -2.69
C GLY A 267 -14.74 -4.32 -1.27
N ARG A 268 -14.18 -3.58 -0.32
CA ARG A 268 -14.42 -3.75 1.09
C ARG A 268 -15.80 -3.22 1.46
N ALA A 269 -16.55 -3.97 2.27
CA ALA A 269 -17.88 -3.59 2.73
C ALA A 269 -17.87 -3.18 4.22
N PRO A 270 -18.46 -2.03 4.58
CA PRO A 270 -18.54 -1.61 5.97
C PRO A 270 -19.57 -2.46 6.75
N GLY A 271 -19.27 -2.70 8.03
CA GLY A 271 -20.22 -3.35 8.95
C GLY A 271 -20.47 -4.83 8.71
N VAL A 272 -19.79 -5.45 7.74
CA VAL A 272 -19.76 -6.90 7.52
C VAL A 272 -18.32 -7.38 7.56
N ASN A 273 -18.11 -8.62 8.01
CA ASN A 273 -16.81 -9.24 7.89
C ASN A 273 -16.53 -9.51 6.42
N GLY A 274 -15.43 -8.94 5.91
CA GLY A 274 -14.98 -9.15 4.56
C GLY A 274 -15.47 -8.13 3.54
N GLY A 275 -15.57 -8.55 2.30
CA GLY A 275 -15.88 -7.69 1.19
C GLY A 275 -16.74 -8.33 0.12
N ARG A 276 -17.02 -7.56 -0.92
CA ARG A 276 -17.88 -7.98 -2.03
C ARG A 276 -17.10 -8.03 -3.33
N VAL A 277 -17.48 -8.97 -4.18
CA VAL A 277 -17.14 -8.96 -5.60
C VAL A 277 -18.37 -8.50 -6.36
N LEU A 278 -18.19 -7.53 -7.23
CA LEU A 278 -19.23 -6.88 -8.01
C LEU A 278 -19.00 -7.15 -9.48
N ARG A 279 -20.07 -7.38 -10.24
CA ARG A 279 -20.09 -7.41 -11.70
C ARG A 279 -20.72 -6.11 -12.19
N TRP A 280 -20.12 -5.47 -13.17
CA TRP A 280 -20.71 -4.31 -13.84
C TRP A 280 -21.79 -4.78 -14.83
N THR A 281 -22.97 -4.17 -14.73
CA THR A 281 -24.14 -4.46 -15.58
C THR A 281 -24.62 -3.21 -16.30
N GLY A 282 -23.84 -2.12 -16.24
CA GLY A 282 -24.19 -0.83 -16.80
C GLY A 282 -23.73 -0.62 -18.24
N ASP A 283 -23.92 0.59 -18.68
CA ASP A 283 -23.46 1.13 -19.96
C ASP A 283 -23.06 2.61 -19.80
N LYS A 284 -22.78 3.31 -20.92
CA LYS A 284 -22.45 4.75 -20.89
C LYS A 284 -23.58 5.64 -20.36
N ALA A 285 -24.83 5.26 -20.53
CA ALA A 285 -25.99 6.02 -20.07
C ALA A 285 -26.27 5.78 -18.58
N ASN A 286 -25.98 4.58 -18.11
CA ASN A 286 -26.13 4.16 -16.72
C ASN A 286 -24.84 3.48 -16.20
N PRO A 287 -23.73 4.24 -16.04
CA PRO A 287 -22.41 3.62 -15.76
C PRO A 287 -22.29 3.04 -14.35
N PHE A 288 -23.18 3.37 -13.42
CA PHE A 288 -23.05 2.98 -12.01
C PHE A 288 -23.92 1.76 -11.64
N ALA A 289 -24.34 0.96 -12.62
CA ALA A 289 -25.05 -0.27 -12.37
C ALA A 289 -24.06 -1.42 -12.09
N PHE A 290 -24.08 -1.93 -10.86
CA PHE A 290 -23.31 -3.06 -10.40
C PHE A 290 -24.19 -4.02 -9.62
N GLU A 291 -23.91 -5.30 -9.73
CA GLU A 291 -24.52 -6.34 -8.91
C GLU A 291 -23.48 -7.09 -8.09
N THR A 292 -23.85 -7.49 -6.88
CA THR A 292 -22.99 -8.33 -6.03
C THR A 292 -23.04 -9.77 -6.51
N VAL A 293 -21.89 -10.37 -6.79
CA VAL A 293 -21.77 -11.77 -7.22
C VAL A 293 -21.10 -12.67 -6.18
N ALA A 294 -20.42 -12.08 -5.18
CA ALA A 294 -19.90 -12.82 -4.03
C ALA A 294 -19.71 -11.90 -2.82
N GLN A 295 -19.77 -12.53 -1.64
CA GLN A 295 -19.30 -11.95 -0.39
C GLN A 295 -18.19 -12.86 0.16
N LEU A 296 -17.03 -12.25 0.43
CA LEU A 296 -15.85 -12.96 0.93
C LEU A 296 -15.66 -12.65 2.43
N GLU A 297 -15.06 -13.59 3.17
CA GLU A 297 -14.76 -13.39 4.59
C GLU A 297 -13.65 -12.36 4.84
N ASN A 298 -12.73 -12.19 3.87
CA ASN A 298 -11.64 -11.21 3.97
C ASN A 298 -11.95 -9.94 3.19
N ASP A 299 -11.40 -8.82 3.62
CA ASP A 299 -11.38 -7.59 2.85
C ASP A 299 -10.59 -7.79 1.56
N PRO A 300 -11.14 -7.50 0.37
CA PRO A 300 -10.41 -7.62 -0.87
C PRO A 300 -9.24 -6.63 -0.97
N GLY A 301 -8.07 -7.15 -1.32
CA GLY A 301 -6.89 -6.35 -1.65
C GLY A 301 -6.78 -6.10 -3.14
N TYR A 302 -6.42 -7.11 -3.90
CA TYR A 302 -6.26 -7.07 -5.35
C TYR A 302 -7.12 -8.14 -6.00
N LEU A 303 -7.47 -7.91 -7.26
CA LEU A 303 -8.24 -8.79 -8.10
C LEU A 303 -7.46 -9.06 -9.39
N THR A 304 -7.43 -10.29 -9.83
CA THR A 304 -6.88 -10.72 -11.13
C THR A 304 -7.71 -11.87 -11.69
N THR A 305 -7.47 -12.24 -12.94
CA THR A 305 -7.97 -13.47 -13.53
C THR A 305 -6.93 -14.58 -13.42
N PHE A 306 -7.37 -15.81 -13.38
CA PHE A 306 -6.57 -17.01 -13.56
C PHE A 306 -7.35 -17.99 -14.41
N LYS A 307 -6.95 -18.16 -15.68
CA LYS A 307 -7.71 -18.91 -16.67
C LYS A 307 -9.16 -18.37 -16.74
N ASP A 308 -10.14 -19.23 -16.55
CA ASP A 308 -11.57 -18.92 -16.52
C ASP A 308 -12.12 -18.54 -15.14
N ARG A 309 -11.28 -18.02 -14.23
CA ARG A 309 -11.67 -17.72 -12.84
C ARG A 309 -11.18 -16.35 -12.39
N LEU A 310 -11.86 -15.80 -11.40
CA LEU A 310 -11.36 -14.63 -10.65
C LEU A 310 -10.52 -15.10 -9.45
N VAL A 311 -9.46 -14.37 -9.16
CA VAL A 311 -8.64 -14.55 -7.96
C VAL A 311 -8.58 -13.23 -7.20
N VAL A 312 -8.90 -13.28 -5.90
CA VAL A 312 -8.91 -12.12 -5.01
C VAL A 312 -7.91 -12.32 -3.89
N SER A 313 -6.98 -11.38 -3.73
CA SER A 313 -6.15 -11.33 -2.53
C SER A 313 -6.95 -10.77 -1.36
N GLY A 314 -7.00 -11.52 -0.26
CA GLY A 314 -7.69 -11.09 0.95
C GLY A 314 -6.74 -10.44 1.95
N TRP A 315 -7.27 -9.51 2.71
CA TRP A 315 -6.59 -8.95 3.86
C TRP A 315 -7.09 -9.62 5.14
N GLY A 316 -6.18 -9.81 6.07
CA GLY A 316 -6.49 -10.43 7.36
C GLY A 316 -7.29 -9.52 8.29
N THR A 317 -7.15 -9.74 9.58
CA THR A 317 -7.84 -8.97 10.61
C THR A 317 -7.51 -7.49 10.57
N GLN A 318 -8.45 -6.76 11.12
CA GLN A 318 -8.47 -5.32 11.42
C GLN A 318 -7.19 -4.56 11.10
N MET A 319 -7.29 -3.77 10.07
CA MET A 319 -6.40 -2.65 9.88
C MET A 319 -6.74 -1.58 10.94
N PRO A 320 -5.77 -1.04 11.69
CA PRO A 320 -6.02 0.11 12.55
C PRO A 320 -6.69 1.22 11.74
N GLY A 321 -7.71 1.86 12.28
CA GLY A 321 -8.46 2.93 11.61
C GLY A 321 -9.72 2.50 10.86
N ASP A 322 -10.02 1.22 10.80
CA ASP A 322 -11.22 0.70 10.15
C ASP A 322 -12.43 0.66 11.08
N ASN A 323 -12.73 1.71 11.80
CA ASN A 323 -13.97 1.88 12.59
C ASN A 323 -14.61 0.60 13.17
N GLY A 324 -13.79 -0.35 13.58
CA GLY A 324 -14.25 -1.62 14.16
C GLY A 324 -14.74 -2.67 13.16
N ALA A 325 -14.67 -2.46 11.86
CA ALA A 325 -14.89 -3.53 10.90
C ALA A 325 -13.83 -4.61 11.10
N VAL A 326 -14.24 -5.79 11.52
CA VAL A 326 -13.38 -6.94 11.75
C VAL A 326 -13.39 -7.76 10.47
N SER A 327 -12.29 -7.72 9.72
CA SER A 327 -12.12 -8.74 8.70
C SER A 327 -11.80 -10.09 9.35
N GLY A 328 -12.33 -11.17 8.77
CA GLY A 328 -12.32 -12.48 9.39
C GLY A 328 -10.96 -13.18 9.38
N GLY A 329 -10.16 -13.03 10.39
CA GLY A 329 -9.03 -13.93 10.63
C GLY A 329 -7.82 -13.72 9.72
N THR A 330 -7.15 -14.80 9.33
CA THR A 330 -5.93 -14.80 8.52
C THR A 330 -6.22 -14.43 7.07
N ALA A 331 -5.29 -13.72 6.44
CA ALA A 331 -5.39 -13.35 5.04
C ALA A 331 -5.41 -14.59 4.12
N ARG A 332 -6.41 -14.66 3.24
CA ARG A 332 -6.62 -15.76 2.28
C ARG A 332 -6.59 -15.24 0.86
N ILE A 333 -6.21 -16.11 -0.05
CA ILE A 333 -6.41 -15.90 -1.49
C ILE A 333 -7.64 -16.68 -1.88
N TRP A 334 -8.63 -15.99 -2.42
CA TRP A 334 -9.91 -16.54 -2.81
C TRP A 334 -9.95 -16.75 -4.31
N MET A 335 -10.56 -17.84 -4.75
CA MET A 335 -10.79 -18.14 -6.15
C MET A 335 -12.26 -18.46 -6.41
N SER A 336 -12.80 -17.90 -7.49
CA SER A 336 -14.17 -18.16 -7.92
C SER A 336 -14.34 -19.58 -8.46
N PRO A 337 -15.57 -20.07 -8.59
CA PRO A 337 -15.84 -21.16 -9.54
C PRO A 337 -15.44 -20.74 -10.97
N PRO A 338 -15.39 -21.66 -11.95
CA PRO A 338 -15.31 -21.30 -13.36
C PRO A 338 -16.38 -20.26 -13.72
N ILE A 339 -16.01 -19.23 -14.45
CA ILE A 339 -16.92 -18.16 -14.84
C ILE A 339 -17.81 -18.70 -15.98
N PRO A 340 -19.14 -18.77 -15.78
CA PRO A 340 -20.06 -19.15 -16.85
C PRO A 340 -20.08 -18.07 -17.95
N GLU A 341 -20.50 -18.42 -19.16
CA GLU A 341 -20.68 -17.46 -20.25
C GLU A 341 -21.63 -16.31 -19.88
N ALA A 342 -22.66 -16.59 -19.08
CA ALA A 342 -23.60 -15.59 -18.56
C ALA A 342 -23.03 -14.73 -17.42
N GLY A 343 -21.80 -15.00 -16.98
CA GLY A 343 -21.14 -14.33 -15.86
C GLY A 343 -21.44 -14.98 -14.50
N LEU A 344 -20.67 -14.55 -13.50
CA LEU A 344 -20.90 -14.97 -12.12
C LEU A 344 -22.18 -14.33 -11.56
N THR A 345 -22.90 -15.10 -10.73
CA THR A 345 -24.09 -14.65 -9.99
C THR A 345 -23.91 -14.87 -8.50
N PHE A 346 -24.74 -14.23 -7.68
CA PHE A 346 -24.69 -14.39 -6.22
C PHE A 346 -25.03 -15.83 -5.77
N ASP A 347 -25.85 -16.54 -6.51
CA ASP A 347 -26.19 -17.94 -6.22
C ASP A 347 -24.94 -18.86 -6.26
N GLY A 348 -23.94 -18.49 -7.05
CA GLY A 348 -22.65 -19.16 -7.10
C GLY A 348 -21.66 -18.74 -5.99
N ALA A 349 -22.02 -17.82 -5.09
CA ALA A 349 -21.11 -17.27 -4.09
C ALA A 349 -20.53 -18.33 -3.14
N ALA A 350 -21.29 -19.34 -2.77
CA ALA A 350 -20.84 -20.43 -1.90
C ALA A 350 -19.76 -21.32 -2.53
N ALA A 351 -19.56 -21.26 -3.85
CA ALA A 351 -18.55 -22.03 -4.57
C ALA A 351 -17.16 -21.36 -4.60
N TRP A 352 -17.03 -20.14 -4.07
CA TRP A 352 -15.74 -19.50 -3.89
C TRP A 352 -14.93 -20.24 -2.81
N LYS A 353 -13.66 -20.49 -3.09
CA LYS A 353 -12.79 -21.25 -2.20
C LYS A 353 -11.50 -20.50 -1.88
N PRO A 354 -10.99 -20.58 -0.63
CA PRO A 354 -9.64 -20.16 -0.34
C PRO A 354 -8.66 -21.16 -0.93
N VAL A 355 -7.67 -20.67 -1.68
CA VAL A 355 -6.63 -21.51 -2.29
C VAL A 355 -5.32 -21.48 -1.52
N PHE A 356 -5.05 -20.39 -0.79
CA PHE A 356 -3.88 -20.28 0.07
C PHE A 356 -4.13 -19.23 1.17
N SER A 357 -3.53 -19.43 2.35
CA SER A 357 -3.61 -18.48 3.47
C SER A 357 -2.24 -18.28 4.13
N TRP A 358 -2.04 -17.12 4.74
CA TRP A 358 -0.75 -16.75 5.32
C TRP A 358 -0.34 -17.64 6.50
N ASP A 359 -1.28 -18.16 7.28
CA ASP A 359 -1.05 -19.10 8.39
C ASP A 359 -0.64 -20.51 7.93
N GLN A 360 -0.68 -20.82 6.64
CA GLN A 360 -0.06 -22.02 6.06
C GLN A 360 1.45 -21.84 5.84
N TYR A 361 1.97 -20.63 6.03
CA TYR A 361 3.39 -20.32 5.91
C TYR A 361 4.01 -19.85 7.23
N ASP A 362 3.39 -18.88 7.92
CA ASP A 362 3.94 -18.25 9.13
C ASP A 362 3.53 -19.02 10.39
N PRO A 363 4.49 -19.59 11.14
CA PRO A 363 4.22 -20.37 12.35
C PRO A 363 3.81 -19.54 13.57
N ASP A 364 3.86 -18.20 13.51
CA ASP A 364 3.45 -17.35 14.63
C ASP A 364 1.95 -17.07 14.57
N PRO A 365 1.16 -17.46 15.59
CA PRO A 365 -0.29 -17.35 15.55
C PRO A 365 -0.82 -15.91 15.62
N ALA A 366 -0.03 -14.95 16.11
CA ALA A 366 -0.43 -13.55 16.16
C ALA A 366 0.09 -12.78 14.94
N LEU A 367 1.35 -12.97 14.57
CA LEU A 367 1.97 -12.28 13.43
C LEU A 367 1.32 -12.69 12.11
N SER A 368 0.95 -13.97 11.97
CA SER A 368 0.26 -14.47 10.78
C SER A 368 -1.05 -13.75 10.46
N LYS A 369 -1.70 -13.20 11.47
CA LYS A 369 -2.94 -12.42 11.30
C LYS A 369 -2.69 -10.95 10.89
N GLY A 370 -1.46 -10.47 11.05
CA GLY A 370 -1.07 -9.09 10.74
C GLY A 370 -0.50 -8.89 9.34
N VAL A 371 -0.33 -9.97 8.57
CA VAL A 371 0.14 -9.91 7.18
C VAL A 371 -1.02 -10.20 6.24
N ALA A 372 -1.14 -9.40 5.20
CA ALA A 372 -2.13 -9.51 4.16
C ALA A 372 -1.50 -10.04 2.86
N TRP A 373 -2.34 -10.29 1.85
CA TRP A 373 -1.89 -10.55 0.50
C TRP A 373 -1.83 -9.23 -0.29
N GLY A 374 -0.75 -9.06 -1.03
CA GLY A 374 -0.51 -7.94 -1.93
C GLY A 374 -0.89 -8.27 -3.36
N ALA A 375 -0.01 -7.88 -4.27
CA ALA A 375 -0.21 -8.06 -5.71
C ALA A 375 -0.31 -9.52 -6.14
N LEU A 376 -1.09 -9.74 -7.18
CA LEU A 376 -1.35 -11.02 -7.84
C LEU A 376 -1.05 -10.88 -9.34
N ALA A 377 -0.59 -11.93 -9.98
CA ALA A 377 -0.54 -12.04 -11.44
C ALA A 377 -0.63 -13.49 -11.89
N GLU A 378 -1.32 -13.75 -12.99
CA GLU A 378 -1.12 -14.96 -13.78
C GLU A 378 0.05 -14.74 -14.72
N TRP A 379 0.99 -15.67 -14.74
CA TRP A 379 2.09 -15.69 -15.70
C TRP A 379 2.49 -17.12 -16.03
N LYS A 380 2.55 -17.43 -17.32
CA LYS A 380 2.89 -18.76 -17.85
C LYS A 380 2.06 -19.90 -17.23
N GLY A 381 0.77 -19.64 -17.02
CA GLY A 381 -0.19 -20.62 -16.50
C GLY A 381 -0.09 -20.88 -15.00
N GLU A 382 0.68 -20.08 -14.27
CA GLU A 382 0.83 -20.16 -12.82
C GLU A 382 0.45 -18.85 -12.13
N LEU A 383 -0.05 -18.94 -10.90
CA LEU A 383 -0.44 -17.77 -10.09
C LEU A 383 0.73 -17.33 -9.22
N TYR A 384 1.16 -16.08 -9.38
CA TYR A 384 2.17 -15.43 -8.54
C TYR A 384 1.51 -14.53 -7.52
N VAL A 385 1.98 -14.60 -6.28
CA VAL A 385 1.38 -13.91 -5.14
C VAL A 385 2.44 -13.29 -4.28
N GLY A 386 2.29 -12.02 -3.96
CA GLY A 386 3.17 -11.30 -3.04
C GLY A 386 2.48 -10.98 -1.71
N SER A 387 3.24 -10.97 -0.62
CA SER A 387 2.74 -10.57 0.69
C SER A 387 2.60 -9.05 0.82
N TYR A 388 1.81 -8.63 1.81
CA TYR A 388 1.57 -7.24 2.15
C TYR A 388 1.65 -7.06 3.68
N ASN A 389 2.80 -6.64 4.17
CA ASN A 389 2.95 -6.26 5.57
C ASN A 389 2.72 -4.76 5.69
N GLN A 390 1.50 -4.39 6.09
CA GLN A 390 1.04 -3.00 6.08
C GLN A 390 2.03 -2.07 6.79
N ALA A 391 2.45 -1.03 6.07
CA ALA A 391 3.39 -0.01 6.55
C ALA A 391 4.63 -0.61 7.24
N ALA A 392 5.03 -1.82 6.84
CA ALA A 392 6.12 -2.63 7.43
C ALA A 392 5.91 -3.06 8.89
N VAL A 393 4.76 -2.80 9.47
CA VAL A 393 4.53 -3.01 10.92
C VAL A 393 3.22 -3.74 11.25
N GLY A 394 2.41 -4.08 10.25
CA GLY A 394 1.11 -4.73 10.47
C GLY A 394 1.21 -5.97 11.36
N ALA A 395 2.24 -6.79 11.14
CA ALA A 395 2.50 -7.99 11.94
C ALA A 395 2.79 -7.65 13.41
N VAL A 396 3.73 -6.74 13.70
CA VAL A 396 4.08 -6.37 15.08
C VAL A 396 2.93 -5.66 15.79
N GLN A 397 2.18 -4.83 15.09
CA GLN A 397 0.99 -4.18 15.67
C GLN A 397 -0.06 -5.21 16.09
N THR A 398 -0.31 -6.23 15.27
CA THR A 398 -1.24 -7.31 15.60
C THR A 398 -0.75 -8.10 16.82
N MET A 399 0.56 -8.38 16.89
CA MET A 399 1.16 -9.02 18.04
C MET A 399 0.98 -8.17 19.33
N TRP A 400 1.28 -6.88 19.26
CA TRP A 400 1.12 -5.98 20.42
C TRP A 400 -0.34 -5.80 20.85
N LYS A 401 -1.27 -5.83 19.91
CA LYS A 401 -2.71 -5.90 20.23
C LYS A 401 -3.06 -7.17 20.99
N THR A 402 -2.46 -8.29 20.59
CA THR A 402 -2.76 -9.60 21.17
C THR A 402 -2.12 -9.79 22.53
N TYR A 403 -0.86 -9.41 22.71
CA TYR A 403 -0.05 -9.73 23.89
C TYR A 403 0.36 -8.52 24.72
N GLY A 404 0.01 -7.32 24.29
CA GLY A 404 0.42 -6.06 24.89
C GLY A 404 1.76 -5.54 24.37
N GLN A 405 1.85 -4.22 24.22
CA GLN A 405 3.09 -3.56 23.82
C GLN A 405 4.07 -3.54 25.01
N PRO A 406 5.34 -3.93 24.80
CA PRO A 406 6.32 -3.91 25.88
C PRO A 406 6.67 -2.49 26.32
N LYS A 407 7.02 -2.35 27.59
CA LYS A 407 7.55 -1.09 28.13
C LYS A 407 9.04 -0.98 27.81
N GLY A 408 9.47 0.20 27.35
CA GLY A 408 10.86 0.51 27.03
C GLY A 408 11.25 0.23 25.58
N ASP A 409 12.14 1.06 25.08
CA ASP A 409 12.49 1.12 23.65
C ASP A 409 13.25 -0.11 23.16
N VAL A 410 14.14 -0.66 24.00
CA VAL A 410 14.95 -1.85 23.65
C VAL A 410 14.05 -3.07 23.35
N LEU A 411 13.00 -3.28 24.15
CA LEU A 411 12.08 -4.40 23.93
C LEU A 411 11.17 -4.16 22.73
N ARG A 412 10.72 -2.93 22.51
CA ARG A 412 9.95 -2.56 21.31
C ARG A 412 10.77 -2.75 20.04
N GLU A 413 12.02 -2.27 20.05
CA GLU A 413 12.95 -2.43 18.95
C GLU A 413 13.18 -3.91 18.62
N ARG A 414 13.47 -4.73 19.63
CA ARG A 414 13.60 -6.18 19.49
C ARG A 414 12.36 -6.81 18.85
N ASP A 415 11.18 -6.44 19.34
CA ASP A 415 9.91 -6.98 18.83
C ASP A 415 9.68 -6.55 17.38
N MET A 416 9.99 -5.31 17.03
CA MET A 416 9.86 -4.81 15.66
C MET A 416 10.78 -5.56 14.69
N ILE A 417 12.03 -5.79 15.07
CA ILE A 417 12.99 -6.57 14.27
C ILE A 417 12.49 -8.00 14.09
N SER A 418 12.14 -8.66 15.19
CA SER A 418 11.77 -10.07 15.19
C SER A 418 10.41 -10.33 14.53
N ALA A 419 9.50 -9.36 14.59
CA ALA A 419 8.20 -9.44 13.93
C ALA A 419 8.23 -9.00 12.46
N SER A 420 9.37 -8.57 11.95
CA SER A 420 9.48 -8.12 10.54
C SER A 420 9.08 -9.25 9.59
N ARG A 421 8.25 -8.92 8.61
CA ARG A 421 7.79 -9.82 7.54
C ARG A 421 7.92 -9.07 6.20
N PRO A 422 9.14 -8.98 5.65
CA PRO A 422 9.36 -8.35 4.35
C PRO A 422 8.63 -9.10 3.24
N THR A 423 8.60 -8.51 2.05
CA THR A 423 7.95 -9.09 0.88
C THR A 423 8.36 -10.54 0.68
N THR A 424 7.37 -11.41 0.76
CA THR A 424 7.48 -12.85 0.49
C THR A 424 6.71 -13.13 -0.78
N VAL A 425 7.27 -13.93 -1.69
CA VAL A 425 6.65 -14.24 -2.98
C VAL A 425 6.49 -15.75 -3.12
N PHE A 426 5.29 -16.13 -3.51
CA PHE A 426 4.90 -17.51 -3.78
C PHE A 426 4.46 -17.68 -5.23
N ARG A 427 4.60 -18.90 -5.71
CA ARG A 427 4.03 -19.37 -6.97
C ARG A 427 3.12 -20.54 -6.66
N ILE A 428 1.90 -20.50 -7.21
CA ILE A 428 0.88 -21.53 -7.01
C ILE A 428 0.55 -22.13 -8.38
N SER A 429 0.88 -23.40 -8.53
CA SER A 429 0.51 -24.21 -9.70
C SER A 429 -0.82 -24.89 -9.42
N ASP A 430 -1.68 -24.98 -10.43
CA ASP A 430 -3.00 -25.62 -10.37
C ASP A 430 -3.86 -25.20 -9.15
N PRO A 431 -4.03 -23.88 -8.89
CA PRO A 431 -4.70 -23.39 -7.69
C PRO A 431 -6.14 -23.90 -7.61
N GLY A 432 -6.55 -24.31 -6.39
CA GLY A 432 -7.90 -24.80 -6.10
C GLY A 432 -8.21 -26.21 -6.58
N THR A 433 -7.21 -26.97 -7.03
CA THR A 433 -7.33 -28.37 -7.43
C THR A 433 -6.57 -29.29 -6.46
N GLU A 434 -6.80 -30.60 -6.53
CA GLU A 434 -6.03 -31.59 -5.77
C GLU A 434 -4.53 -31.63 -6.14
N LYS A 435 -4.19 -31.11 -7.32
CA LYS A 435 -2.80 -31.03 -7.81
C LYS A 435 -2.12 -29.72 -7.40
N GLN A 436 -2.78 -28.86 -6.65
CA GLN A 436 -2.22 -27.59 -6.23
C GLN A 436 -0.86 -27.76 -5.55
N ARG A 437 0.10 -26.96 -5.98
CA ARG A 437 1.42 -26.85 -5.33
C ARG A 437 1.76 -25.39 -5.07
N THR A 438 2.08 -25.06 -3.84
CA THR A 438 2.59 -23.75 -3.45
C THR A 438 4.11 -23.84 -3.31
N THR A 439 4.83 -23.03 -4.06
CA THR A 439 6.30 -22.93 -4.03
C THR A 439 6.70 -21.59 -3.43
N LEU A 440 7.54 -21.61 -2.40
CA LEU A 440 8.16 -20.42 -1.83
C LEU A 440 9.30 -19.95 -2.75
N LEU A 441 9.13 -18.82 -3.42
CA LEU A 441 10.15 -18.24 -4.31
C LEU A 441 11.14 -17.36 -3.55
N TYR A 442 10.64 -16.37 -2.82
CA TYR A 442 11.40 -15.49 -1.94
C TYR A 442 10.73 -15.49 -0.56
N GLY A 443 11.50 -15.74 0.49
CA GLY A 443 10.96 -15.85 1.84
C GLY A 443 11.99 -16.42 2.81
N GLU A 444 11.51 -16.94 3.94
CA GLU A 444 12.37 -17.42 5.02
C GLU A 444 12.15 -18.92 5.28
N ARG A 445 13.24 -19.67 5.40
CA ARG A 445 13.19 -21.08 5.83
C ARG A 445 12.69 -21.20 7.28
N THR A 446 13.10 -20.26 8.13
CA THR A 446 12.68 -20.19 9.53
C THR A 446 12.22 -18.79 9.86
N LEU A 447 11.16 -18.67 10.64
CA LEU A 447 10.59 -17.39 11.05
C LEU A 447 10.68 -17.23 12.58
N PRO A 448 10.91 -16.01 13.08
CA PRO A 448 10.79 -15.74 14.51
C PRO A 448 9.36 -15.91 14.97
N VAL A 449 9.19 -16.61 16.09
CA VAL A 449 7.91 -16.87 16.77
C VAL A 449 8.01 -16.34 18.19
N TYR A 450 7.02 -15.55 18.61
CA TYR A 450 6.96 -14.98 19.95
C TYR A 450 6.32 -15.94 20.94
N ASN A 451 6.95 -16.10 22.10
CA ASN A 451 6.38 -16.81 23.23
C ASN A 451 5.87 -15.78 24.27
N PRO A 452 4.56 -15.61 24.46
CA PRO A 452 4.03 -14.61 25.39
C PRO A 452 4.31 -14.95 26.87
N ASN A 453 4.47 -16.21 27.22
CA ASN A 453 4.74 -16.64 28.61
C ASN A 453 6.16 -16.28 29.05
N THR A 454 7.13 -16.51 28.21
CA THR A 454 8.55 -16.22 28.48
C THR A 454 8.99 -14.86 27.95
N LYS A 455 8.12 -14.17 27.19
CA LYS A 455 8.42 -12.89 26.50
C LYS A 455 9.69 -12.95 25.66
N SER A 456 9.91 -14.06 25.00
CA SER A 456 11.10 -14.36 24.20
C SER A 456 10.74 -14.77 22.79
N TRP A 457 11.75 -14.72 21.93
CA TRP A 457 11.66 -15.10 20.52
C TRP A 457 12.43 -16.38 20.25
N THR A 458 11.85 -17.27 19.46
CA THR A 458 12.50 -18.49 18.96
C THR A 458 12.29 -18.58 17.46
N LYS A 459 13.25 -19.17 16.72
CA LYS A 459 13.07 -19.45 15.30
C LYS A 459 12.42 -20.80 15.11
N LYS A 460 11.36 -20.86 14.28
CA LYS A 460 10.71 -22.11 13.87
C LYS A 460 10.72 -22.24 12.35
N PRO A 461 10.75 -23.46 11.80
CA PRO A 461 10.56 -23.67 10.37
C PRO A 461 9.25 -23.04 9.90
N ASN A 462 9.23 -22.53 8.66
CA ASN A 462 7.96 -22.16 8.04
C ASN A 462 7.08 -23.40 7.87
N LEU A 463 5.76 -23.21 7.87
CA LEU A 463 4.81 -24.33 7.87
C LEU A 463 4.72 -25.06 6.52
N LEU A 464 5.26 -24.49 5.44
CA LEU A 464 5.43 -25.22 4.17
C LEU A 464 6.59 -26.22 4.21
N GLY A 465 7.47 -26.11 5.20
CA GLY A 465 8.69 -26.93 5.27
C GLY A 465 9.70 -26.67 4.14
N GLN A 466 9.57 -25.53 3.44
CA GLN A 466 10.36 -25.22 2.25
C GLN A 466 11.50 -24.25 2.55
N SER A 467 12.64 -24.44 1.88
CA SER A 467 13.61 -23.38 1.68
C SER A 467 13.17 -22.52 0.48
N PRO A 468 13.35 -21.19 0.54
CA PRO A 468 13.02 -20.34 -0.60
C PRO A 468 13.86 -20.70 -1.81
N LYS A 469 13.22 -20.81 -2.97
CA LYS A 469 13.86 -21.29 -4.21
C LYS A 469 14.93 -20.32 -4.73
N PHE A 470 14.69 -19.02 -4.58
CA PHE A 470 15.53 -17.99 -5.20
C PHE A 470 16.24 -17.07 -4.21
N GLY A 471 15.81 -17.02 -2.96
CA GLY A 471 16.49 -16.21 -1.96
C GLY A 471 15.59 -15.75 -0.81
N PRO A 472 16.14 -14.97 0.12
CA PRO A 472 15.42 -14.48 1.27
C PRO A 472 14.30 -13.52 0.88
N SER A 473 13.40 -13.24 1.83
CA SER A 473 12.33 -12.24 1.70
C SER A 473 12.89 -10.86 1.35
N GLY A 474 12.04 -9.98 0.79
CA GLY A 474 12.43 -8.65 0.35
C GLY A 474 13.30 -8.65 -0.90
N PHE A 475 13.30 -9.74 -1.69
CA PHE A 475 14.17 -9.91 -2.86
C PHE A 475 15.66 -9.71 -2.50
N ASN A 476 16.32 -10.76 -2.03
CA ASN A 476 17.71 -10.79 -1.57
C ASN A 476 17.97 -10.11 -0.22
N GLY A 477 16.96 -10.06 0.67
CA GLY A 477 17.15 -9.62 2.05
C GLY A 477 16.97 -8.12 2.27
N ASN A 478 16.43 -7.37 1.30
CA ASN A 478 16.04 -5.99 1.55
C ASN A 478 14.78 -5.95 2.45
N VAL A 479 15.02 -5.78 3.74
CA VAL A 479 13.94 -5.69 4.74
C VAL A 479 13.06 -4.44 4.55
N GLY A 480 13.54 -3.44 3.83
CA GLY A 480 12.79 -2.25 3.45
C GLY A 480 11.69 -2.51 2.44
N ASN A 481 11.82 -3.57 1.64
CA ASN A 481 10.77 -4.07 0.77
C ASN A 481 9.64 -4.68 1.59
N ALA A 482 8.76 -3.83 2.13
CA ALA A 482 7.76 -4.21 3.10
C ALA A 482 6.64 -5.06 2.51
N TYR A 483 6.30 -4.83 1.23
CA TYR A 483 5.25 -5.57 0.54
C TYR A 483 5.34 -5.48 -0.98
N ALA A 484 4.78 -6.49 -1.65
CA ALA A 484 4.53 -6.49 -3.08
C ALA A 484 3.38 -5.52 -3.39
N TRP A 485 3.67 -4.45 -4.12
CA TRP A 485 2.69 -3.39 -4.34
C TRP A 485 1.89 -3.57 -5.63
N THR A 486 2.57 -3.92 -6.71
CA THR A 486 1.93 -4.24 -7.98
C THR A 486 2.74 -5.25 -8.77
N PHE A 487 2.04 -6.17 -9.42
CA PHE A 487 2.59 -7.11 -10.40
C PHE A 487 1.95 -6.82 -11.75
N THR A 488 2.71 -7.01 -12.81
CA THR A 488 2.20 -6.95 -14.18
C THR A 488 3.00 -7.87 -15.08
N VAL A 489 2.35 -8.39 -16.09
CA VAL A 489 3.02 -9.07 -17.21
C VAL A 489 3.16 -8.07 -18.35
N PHE A 490 4.33 -7.99 -18.92
CA PHE A 490 4.63 -7.17 -20.06
C PHE A 490 5.68 -7.86 -20.93
N GLN A 491 5.40 -8.05 -22.21
CA GLN A 491 6.24 -8.77 -23.17
C GLN A 491 6.72 -10.14 -22.64
N ASP A 492 5.75 -10.94 -22.20
CA ASP A 492 5.96 -12.29 -21.64
C ASP A 492 6.90 -12.36 -20.42
N ARG A 493 7.08 -11.26 -19.68
CA ARG A 493 7.88 -11.15 -18.47
C ARG A 493 7.04 -10.66 -17.31
N LEU A 494 7.30 -11.19 -16.13
CA LEU A 494 6.63 -10.75 -14.91
C LEU A 494 7.43 -9.65 -14.22
N TYR A 495 6.85 -8.48 -14.09
CA TYR A 495 7.40 -7.34 -13.35
C TYR A 495 6.72 -7.25 -11.98
N MET A 496 7.53 -7.12 -10.95
CA MET A 496 7.11 -7.09 -9.55
C MET A 496 7.69 -5.84 -8.90
N ALA A 497 6.83 -4.93 -8.49
CA ALA A 497 7.22 -3.72 -7.77
C ALA A 497 6.92 -3.85 -6.27
N THR A 498 7.83 -3.33 -5.47
CA THR A 498 7.69 -3.30 -4.02
C THR A 498 7.42 -1.90 -3.50
N PHE A 499 6.92 -1.82 -2.27
CA PHE A 499 7.00 -0.62 -1.46
C PHE A 499 8.30 -0.71 -0.65
N ASP A 500 9.26 0.13 -0.97
CA ASP A 500 10.49 0.26 -0.20
C ASP A 500 10.34 1.35 0.85
N SER A 501 10.29 0.92 2.11
CA SER A 501 10.16 1.83 3.26
C SER A 501 11.46 2.50 3.67
N THR A 502 12.60 2.12 3.09
CA THR A 502 13.93 2.65 3.49
C THR A 502 14.04 4.15 3.24
N GLY A 503 13.49 4.65 2.13
CA GLY A 503 13.43 6.07 1.82
C GLY A 503 12.61 6.91 2.82
N LEU A 504 11.74 6.26 3.60
CA LEU A 504 10.88 6.92 4.59
C LEU A 504 11.50 7.01 5.98
N ILE A 505 12.66 6.39 6.22
CA ILE A 505 13.22 6.26 7.57
C ILE A 505 13.60 7.60 8.17
N THR A 506 14.24 8.50 7.43
CA THR A 506 14.66 9.79 7.99
C THR A 506 13.47 10.68 8.38
N PRO A 507 12.49 10.96 7.52
CA PRO A 507 11.30 11.70 7.94
C PRO A 507 10.41 10.86 8.85
N GLY A 508 10.32 9.56 8.60
CA GLY A 508 9.55 8.66 9.40
C GLY A 508 10.14 8.37 10.76
N ALA A 509 11.46 8.40 10.95
CA ALA A 509 12.07 8.29 12.27
C ALA A 509 11.65 9.47 13.16
N ARG A 510 11.60 10.69 12.61
CA ARG A 510 11.06 11.85 13.35
C ARG A 510 9.59 11.68 13.68
N PHE A 511 8.79 11.27 12.72
CA PHE A 511 7.36 11.00 12.88
C PHE A 511 7.11 9.88 13.89
N THR A 512 7.83 8.77 13.79
CA THR A 512 7.70 7.60 14.65
C THR A 512 8.21 7.86 16.06
N ALA A 513 9.30 8.58 16.22
CA ALA A 513 9.85 8.93 17.53
C ALA A 513 8.86 9.74 18.35
N VAL A 514 8.22 10.74 17.73
CA VAL A 514 7.21 11.56 18.40
C VAL A 514 5.97 10.74 18.75
N ASN A 515 5.53 9.85 17.85
CA ASN A 515 4.30 9.09 18.03
C ASN A 515 4.42 7.94 19.02
N ASN A 516 5.61 7.34 19.13
CA ASN A 516 5.84 6.21 20.03
C ASN A 516 6.35 6.62 21.40
N GLY A 517 6.49 7.93 21.65
CA GLY A 517 7.10 8.42 22.87
C GLY A 517 8.54 7.91 23.04
N LEU A 518 9.26 7.71 21.94
CA LEU A 518 10.67 7.36 22.00
C LEU A 518 11.45 8.48 22.66
N SER A 519 12.41 8.13 23.51
CA SER A 519 13.26 9.11 24.14
C SER A 519 14.06 9.91 23.11
N ASP A 520 14.40 11.15 23.43
CA ASP A 520 15.27 11.98 22.58
C ASP A 520 16.64 11.33 22.30
N LEU A 521 17.11 10.50 23.22
CA LEU A 521 18.34 9.74 23.05
C LEU A 521 18.20 8.68 21.97
N THR A 522 17.11 7.91 21.98
CA THR A 522 16.82 6.89 20.95
C THR A 522 16.58 7.55 19.60
N ARG A 523 15.90 8.70 19.56
CA ARG A 523 15.74 9.49 18.35
C ARG A 523 17.07 9.95 17.77
N LYS A 524 17.95 10.53 18.59
CA LYS A 524 19.29 10.97 18.17
C LYS A 524 20.16 9.80 17.70
N LYS A 525 20.07 8.66 18.35
CA LYS A 525 20.76 7.43 17.96
C LYS A 525 20.26 6.92 16.62
N LEU A 526 18.94 6.89 16.40
CA LEU A 526 18.33 6.57 15.11
C LEU A 526 18.78 7.53 14.00
N GLU A 527 18.76 8.84 14.27
CA GLU A 527 19.21 9.87 13.33
C GLU A 527 20.72 9.77 13.02
N SER A 528 21.56 9.47 14.02
CA SER A 528 23.02 9.41 13.85
C SER A 528 23.51 8.13 13.19
N VAL A 529 22.90 6.99 13.46
CA VAL A 529 23.31 5.68 12.93
C VAL A 529 22.66 5.42 11.56
N VAL A 530 21.38 5.72 11.44
CA VAL A 530 20.59 5.44 10.24
C VAL A 530 20.75 6.53 9.19
N GLY A 531 20.86 7.78 9.60
CA GLY A 531 20.89 8.92 8.69
C GLY A 531 22.05 8.92 7.69
N PRO A 532 23.31 8.76 8.10
CA PRO A 532 24.44 8.72 7.18
C PRO A 532 24.48 7.50 6.28
N SER A 533 24.24 6.30 6.84
CA SER A 533 24.29 5.05 6.08
C SER A 533 23.15 4.94 5.06
N MET A 534 21.97 5.42 5.40
CA MET A 534 20.79 5.36 4.52
C MET A 534 20.72 6.49 3.48
N LYS A 535 21.35 7.62 3.74
CA LYS A 535 21.50 8.66 2.70
C LYS A 535 22.36 8.19 1.53
N ALA A 536 23.24 7.26 1.79
CA ALA A 536 24.24 6.85 0.79
C ALA A 536 23.80 5.65 -0.06
N THR A 537 22.90 4.77 0.42
CA THR A 537 22.68 3.46 -0.19
C THR A 537 21.25 3.01 -0.37
N LEU A 538 20.35 3.50 0.46
CA LEU A 538 19.00 3.00 0.50
C LEU A 538 18.03 4.13 0.16
N GLY A 539 17.09 3.84 -0.69
CA GLY A 539 16.02 4.74 -1.11
C GLY A 539 15.72 4.58 -2.58
N GLY A 540 14.44 4.71 -2.87
CA GLY A 540 13.89 4.44 -4.17
C GLY A 540 13.15 3.10 -4.20
N GLY A 541 12.08 3.05 -4.97
CA GLY A 541 11.28 1.84 -5.11
C GLY A 541 11.98 0.79 -5.95
N ASP A 542 11.95 -0.45 -5.49
CA ASP A 542 12.49 -1.58 -6.22
C ASP A 542 11.48 -2.12 -7.23
N VAL A 543 11.98 -2.44 -8.42
CA VAL A 543 11.26 -3.24 -9.42
C VAL A 543 12.11 -4.44 -9.81
N TRP A 544 11.51 -5.59 -9.76
CA TRP A 544 12.12 -6.87 -10.07
C TRP A 544 11.42 -7.52 -11.27
N ARG A 545 12.19 -8.19 -12.13
CA ARG A 545 11.69 -8.87 -13.33
C ARG A 545 12.03 -10.35 -13.31
N MET A 546 11.06 -11.18 -13.62
CA MET A 546 11.27 -12.59 -13.97
C MET A 546 11.10 -12.79 -15.47
N ASP A 547 12.11 -13.37 -16.10
CA ASP A 547 12.10 -13.74 -17.52
C ASP A 547 11.73 -15.21 -17.71
N ASP A 548 11.99 -16.04 -16.68
CA ASP A 548 11.84 -17.49 -16.67
C ASP A 548 11.37 -17.95 -15.28
N PRO A 549 10.28 -18.73 -15.16
CA PRO A 549 9.79 -19.27 -13.88
C PRO A 549 10.80 -20.17 -13.13
N ALA A 550 11.82 -20.64 -13.81
CA ALA A 550 12.86 -21.50 -13.22
C ALA A 550 14.04 -20.69 -12.66
N LYS A 551 14.14 -19.40 -12.98
CA LYS A 551 15.27 -18.51 -12.64
C LYS A 551 14.87 -17.43 -11.63
N PRO A 552 15.82 -16.93 -10.83
CA PRO A 552 15.56 -15.83 -9.91
C PRO A 552 15.23 -14.54 -10.69
N ALA A 553 14.45 -13.68 -10.05
CA ALA A 553 14.18 -12.33 -10.56
C ALA A 553 15.48 -11.51 -10.62
N VAL A 554 15.53 -10.59 -11.58
CA VAL A 554 16.60 -9.61 -11.73
C VAL A 554 16.07 -8.21 -11.43
N ALA A 555 16.88 -7.37 -10.78
CA ALA A 555 16.46 -6.01 -10.49
C ALA A 555 16.37 -5.19 -11.80
N GLU A 556 15.25 -4.55 -12.06
CA GLU A 556 15.10 -3.54 -13.08
C GLU A 556 15.63 -2.19 -12.60
N THR A 557 15.21 -1.81 -11.39
CA THR A 557 15.71 -0.64 -10.66
C THR A 557 15.68 -0.91 -9.17
N LEU A 558 16.60 -0.28 -8.42
CA LEU A 558 16.66 -0.27 -6.95
C LEU A 558 16.69 1.16 -6.40
N ASP A 559 16.41 2.15 -7.24
CA ASP A 559 16.52 3.57 -6.92
C ASP A 559 15.34 4.41 -7.44
N GLY A 560 14.19 3.76 -7.70
CA GLY A 560 13.00 4.45 -8.20
C GLY A 560 13.17 5.02 -9.61
N PHE A 561 13.89 4.33 -10.49
CA PHE A 561 14.24 4.80 -11.83
C PHE A 561 15.05 6.12 -11.83
N GLY A 562 15.99 6.24 -10.89
CA GLY A 562 16.88 7.39 -10.74
C GLY A 562 16.34 8.51 -9.86
N ASN A 563 15.14 8.37 -9.30
CA ASN A 563 14.62 9.28 -8.29
C ASN A 563 14.39 8.56 -6.95
N ARG A 564 15.37 8.65 -6.06
CA ARG A 564 15.32 7.98 -4.74
C ARG A 564 14.24 8.51 -3.78
N SER A 565 13.57 9.60 -4.12
CA SER A 565 12.39 10.06 -3.38
C SER A 565 11.13 9.26 -3.71
N GLN A 566 11.13 8.48 -4.80
CA GLN A 566 10.08 7.55 -5.16
C GLN A 566 10.28 6.23 -4.41
N HIS A 567 9.38 5.88 -3.51
CA HIS A 567 9.51 4.67 -2.69
C HIS A 567 8.79 3.44 -3.27
N GLY A 568 8.27 3.52 -4.47
CA GLY A 568 7.71 2.39 -5.18
C GLY A 568 6.94 2.76 -6.44
N VAL A 569 6.73 1.77 -7.28
CA VAL A 569 5.74 1.83 -8.35
C VAL A 569 4.42 1.36 -7.77
N ARG A 570 3.43 2.24 -7.74
CA ARG A 570 2.12 1.93 -7.18
C ARG A 570 1.21 1.22 -8.19
N VAL A 571 1.33 1.59 -9.45
CA VAL A 571 0.58 1.00 -10.56
C VAL A 571 1.45 0.84 -11.79
N PHE A 572 1.29 -0.28 -12.48
CA PHE A 572 1.72 -0.48 -13.85
C PHE A 572 0.51 -0.47 -14.77
N LEU A 573 0.68 0.07 -15.97
CA LEU A 573 -0.34 0.02 -17.02
C LEU A 573 0.32 -0.32 -18.36
N PRO A 574 0.29 -1.60 -18.79
CA PRO A 574 0.92 -2.03 -20.04
C PRO A 574 0.13 -1.56 -21.28
N PHE A 575 0.87 -1.13 -22.28
CA PHE A 575 0.46 -0.89 -23.67
C PHE A 575 1.24 -1.86 -24.55
N GLU A 576 0.86 -3.14 -24.50
CA GLU A 576 1.56 -4.22 -25.22
C GLU A 576 1.67 -3.97 -26.72
N ASP A 577 0.58 -3.52 -27.31
CA ASP A 577 0.45 -3.17 -28.72
C ASP A 577 1.35 -2.01 -29.15
N LYS A 578 1.77 -1.17 -28.20
CA LYS A 578 2.67 -0.02 -28.42
C LYS A 578 4.09 -0.26 -27.88
N GLY A 579 4.36 -1.42 -27.30
CA GLY A 579 5.68 -1.82 -26.82
C GLY A 579 6.21 -1.06 -25.62
N PHE A 580 5.36 -0.49 -24.77
CA PHE A 580 5.76 0.17 -23.53
C PHE A 580 4.74 -0.05 -22.39
N LEU A 581 5.13 0.30 -21.18
CA LEU A 581 4.20 0.38 -20.05
C LEU A 581 4.39 1.69 -19.28
N TYR A 582 3.31 2.18 -18.68
CA TYR A 582 3.41 3.26 -17.70
C TYR A 582 3.68 2.72 -16.30
N ALA A 583 4.50 3.47 -15.54
CA ALA A 583 4.72 3.29 -14.12
C ALA A 583 4.29 4.54 -13.37
N GLY A 584 3.22 4.41 -12.59
CA GLY A 584 2.78 5.44 -11.66
C GLY A 584 3.53 5.31 -10.34
N MET A 585 4.34 6.32 -10.04
CA MET A 585 5.27 6.32 -8.91
C MET A 585 4.63 6.92 -7.66
N ALA A 586 5.28 6.69 -6.53
CA ALA A 586 4.82 7.09 -5.22
C ALA A 586 5.93 7.74 -4.40
N SER A 587 5.64 8.90 -3.83
CA SER A 587 6.55 9.64 -2.95
C SER A 587 5.82 10.27 -1.78
N SER A 588 6.42 10.20 -0.59
CA SER A 588 5.92 10.90 0.61
C SER A 588 6.72 12.15 0.94
N TRP A 589 7.60 12.58 0.06
CA TRP A 589 8.49 13.71 0.27
C TRP A 589 7.92 15.01 -0.28
N ASN A 590 7.12 15.73 0.50
CA ASN A 590 6.45 16.97 0.07
C ASN A 590 7.39 18.15 -0.08
N LEU A 591 8.44 18.23 0.77
CA LEU A 591 9.38 19.38 0.81
C LEU A 591 10.68 19.14 0.04
N ARG A 592 10.81 18.03 -0.68
CA ARG A 592 11.91 17.82 -1.62
C ARG A 592 11.51 18.34 -2.99
N ALA A 593 12.11 19.40 -3.43
CA ALA A 593 11.83 20.02 -4.73
C ALA A 593 13.11 20.25 -5.55
N THR A 594 14.17 19.45 -5.30
CA THR A 594 15.41 19.51 -6.09
C THR A 594 15.28 18.76 -7.40
N ALA A 595 16.10 19.08 -8.39
CA ALA A 595 16.05 18.42 -9.69
C ALA A 595 16.45 16.92 -9.62
N LYS A 596 17.28 16.53 -8.67
CA LYS A 596 17.84 15.17 -8.55
C LYS A 596 17.02 14.24 -7.65
N ASP A 597 16.58 14.73 -6.49
CA ASP A 597 15.77 13.99 -5.53
C ASP A 597 14.48 14.76 -5.29
N ARG A 598 13.51 14.52 -6.14
CA ARG A 598 12.29 15.30 -6.15
C ARG A 598 11.13 14.48 -5.59
N GLY A 599 10.49 15.03 -4.58
CA GLY A 599 9.24 14.51 -4.03
C GLY A 599 8.05 14.75 -4.97
N GLY A 600 6.91 14.25 -4.54
CA GLY A 600 5.71 14.19 -5.35
C GLY A 600 5.71 13.00 -6.32
N TRP A 601 4.54 12.68 -6.83
CA TRP A 601 4.39 11.58 -7.78
C TRP A 601 5.03 11.88 -9.14
N GLU A 602 5.48 10.82 -9.80
CA GLU A 602 5.92 10.82 -11.20
C GLU A 602 5.15 9.77 -11.98
N LEU A 603 4.89 10.05 -13.24
CA LEU A 603 4.40 9.09 -14.23
C LEU A 603 5.50 8.88 -15.27
N ASN A 604 6.00 7.66 -15.33
CA ASN A 604 7.07 7.29 -16.23
C ASN A 604 6.55 6.34 -17.32
N LYS A 605 6.95 6.61 -18.56
CA LYS A 605 6.86 5.67 -19.68
C LYS A 605 8.10 4.79 -19.67
N LEU A 606 7.90 3.49 -19.62
CA LEU A 606 8.96 2.49 -19.55
C LEU A 606 9.02 1.73 -20.88
N THR A 607 10.16 1.78 -21.55
CA THR A 607 10.40 1.07 -22.82
C THR A 607 11.56 0.08 -22.69
N PRO A 608 11.52 -1.10 -23.33
CA PRO A 608 12.66 -2.01 -23.37
C PRO A 608 13.89 -1.38 -24.02
N GLY A 609 15.07 -1.86 -23.66
CA GLY A 609 16.34 -1.47 -24.32
C GLY A 609 17.18 -0.44 -23.55
N GLY A 610 16.82 -0.15 -22.31
CA GLY A 610 17.66 0.66 -21.41
C GLY A 610 18.99 -0.03 -21.09
N LYS A 611 20.04 0.77 -20.92
CA LYS A 611 21.30 0.29 -20.35
C LYS A 611 21.18 0.28 -18.85
N ARG A 612 21.56 -0.82 -18.21
CA ARG A 612 21.64 -0.87 -16.75
C ARG A 612 22.67 0.14 -16.27
N ALA A 613 22.25 1.10 -15.47
CA ALA A 613 23.20 1.90 -14.73
C ALA A 613 24.05 0.96 -13.86
N PRO A 614 25.36 1.17 -13.73
CA PRO A 614 26.14 0.50 -12.72
C PRO A 614 25.38 0.69 -11.39
N LEU A 615 25.23 -0.36 -10.62
CA LEU A 615 24.77 -0.26 -9.24
C LEU A 615 25.81 0.54 -8.48
N ASP A 616 25.74 1.87 -8.61
CA ASP A 616 26.51 2.78 -7.78
C ASP A 616 25.83 2.74 -6.41
N THR A 617 26.32 1.81 -5.60
CA THR A 617 25.85 1.69 -4.23
C THR A 617 26.19 2.93 -3.41
N GLY A 618 27.00 3.89 -3.95
CA GLY A 618 27.40 5.10 -3.23
C GLY A 618 28.02 4.85 -1.87
N LEU A 619 28.16 3.58 -1.47
CA LEU A 619 28.78 3.21 -0.20
C LEU A 619 30.28 3.36 -0.30
N PRO A 620 30.91 4.02 0.66
CA PRO A 620 32.32 3.85 0.93
C PRO A 620 32.65 2.34 1.02
N LYS A 621 33.77 1.92 0.46
CA LYS A 621 34.19 0.50 0.43
C LYS A 621 34.07 -0.18 1.80
N ASP A 622 34.33 0.55 2.87
CA ASP A 622 34.27 0.05 4.24
C ASP A 622 32.85 -0.17 4.74
N ALA A 623 31.88 0.67 4.34
CA ALA A 623 30.48 0.50 4.69
C ALA A 623 29.85 -0.64 3.89
N ARG A 624 30.29 -0.86 2.65
CA ARG A 624 29.89 -2.02 1.83
C ARG A 624 30.38 -3.31 2.46
N LYS A 625 31.64 -3.34 2.94
CA LYS A 625 32.18 -4.50 3.65
C LYS A 625 31.42 -4.78 4.95
N ALA A 626 31.15 -3.75 5.75
CA ALA A 626 30.38 -3.88 6.99
C ALA A 626 28.94 -4.37 6.74
N ALA A 627 28.27 -3.92 5.67
CA ALA A 627 26.95 -4.40 5.30
C ALA A 627 26.97 -5.87 4.84
N LEU A 628 28.00 -6.26 4.06
CA LEU A 628 28.20 -7.66 3.64
C LEU A 628 28.53 -8.56 4.84
N ASP A 629 29.38 -8.10 5.75
CA ASP A 629 29.75 -8.81 6.98
C ASP A 629 28.55 -8.95 7.94
N ALA A 630 27.61 -7.99 7.91
CA ALA A 630 26.35 -8.06 8.64
C ALA A 630 25.26 -8.91 7.96
N GLY A 631 25.56 -9.55 6.82
CA GLY A 631 24.61 -10.39 6.10
C GLY A 631 23.56 -9.63 5.30
N VAL A 632 23.74 -8.33 5.13
CA VAL A 632 22.92 -7.51 4.23
C VAL A 632 23.39 -7.80 2.80
N GLY A 633 22.57 -8.53 2.04
CA GLY A 633 22.84 -8.81 0.63
C GLY A 633 22.76 -7.52 -0.18
N LEU A 634 23.91 -7.00 -0.60
CA LEU A 634 24.03 -5.91 -1.57
C LEU A 634 24.17 -6.46 -2.99
#